data_2e3eee066f15c4e148df057ef01668de
#
_entry.id   2e3eee066f15c4e148df057ef01668de
#
_cell.length_a   1.000
_cell.length_b   1.000
_cell.length_c   1.000
_cell.angle_alpha   90.00
_cell.angle_beta   90.00
_cell.angle_gamma   90.00
#
_symmetry.space_group_name_H-M   'P 1'
#
loop_
_entity.id
_entity.type
_entity.pdbx_description
1 polymer ?
#
loop_
_entity_poly.entity_id
_entity_poly.type
_entity_poly.pdbx_seq_one_letter_code
_entity_poly.pdbx_strand_id
1 'polypeptide(L)'
;DNTRMTLTLCLSYSGRWELTETVKKIAGKVKNGELNPEDINEKMVCDNLATSYMPDPELLIRTSGEIRISNFLLWQLAYSELYFTKKYWPDFSKEDLYEAIIDYQSRERRFGKTSEQLKK
;
A
#
# COMPACT_ATOMS: atom_id res chain seq x y z
N ASP A 1 -4.25 -27.05 6.65
CA ASP A 1 -4.48 -25.90 5.74
C ASP A 1 -4.63 -24.63 6.58
N ASN A 2 -3.70 -23.69 6.40
CA ASN A 2 -3.72 -22.39 7.10
C ASN A 2 -4.64 -21.43 6.35
N THR A 3 -5.68 -20.91 7.00
CA THR A 3 -6.67 -20.01 6.41
C THR A 3 -6.65 -18.60 7.03
N ARG A 4 -5.73 -18.34 7.98
CA ARG A 4 -5.70 -17.10 8.77
C ARG A 4 -4.93 -15.96 8.12
N MET A 5 -4.03 -16.24 7.18
CA MET A 5 -3.14 -15.27 6.58
C MET A 5 -2.95 -15.55 5.10
N THR A 6 -2.97 -14.51 4.29
CA THR A 6 -2.58 -14.57 2.88
C THR A 6 -1.19 -13.98 2.72
N LEU A 7 -0.26 -14.76 2.15
CA LEU A 7 1.05 -14.27 1.72
C LEU A 7 1.00 -13.95 0.24
N THR A 8 1.26 -12.69 -0.10
CA THR A 8 1.36 -12.25 -1.50
C THR A 8 2.81 -11.91 -1.85
N LEU A 9 3.34 -12.51 -2.91
CA LEU A 9 4.68 -12.22 -3.43
C LEU A 9 4.58 -11.27 -4.62
N CYS A 10 5.17 -10.09 -4.52
CA CYS A 10 5.22 -9.10 -5.59
C CYS A 10 6.51 -9.28 -6.42
N LEU A 11 6.45 -10.17 -7.42
CA LEU A 11 7.57 -10.43 -8.33
C LEU A 11 7.43 -9.58 -9.59
N SER A 12 8.52 -8.93 -10.02
CA SER A 12 8.54 -8.03 -11.20
C SER A 12 7.46 -6.93 -11.14
N TYR A 13 7.13 -6.45 -9.94
CA TYR A 13 6.16 -5.40 -9.69
C TYR A 13 6.81 -4.02 -9.64
N SER A 14 6.10 -3.01 -10.10
CA SER A 14 6.50 -1.60 -9.95
C SER A 14 5.24 -0.71 -9.92
N GLY A 15 5.18 0.23 -8.97
CA GLY A 15 4.01 1.10 -8.79
C GLY A 15 3.74 2.00 -10.00
N ARG A 16 4.79 2.52 -10.66
CA ARG A 16 4.62 3.33 -11.89
C ARG A 16 4.04 2.50 -13.03
N TRP A 17 4.51 1.27 -13.20
CA TRP A 17 3.96 0.36 -14.20
C TRP A 17 2.49 0.06 -13.89
N GLU A 18 2.17 -0.30 -12.65
CA GLU A 18 0.80 -0.60 -12.23
C GLU A 18 -0.16 0.57 -12.51
N LEU A 19 0.23 1.79 -12.09
CA LEU A 19 -0.57 3.00 -12.36
C LEU A 19 -0.75 3.24 -13.86
N THR A 20 0.29 3.04 -14.66
CA THR A 20 0.21 3.18 -16.11
C THR A 20 -0.77 2.18 -16.72
N GLU A 21 -0.73 0.92 -16.31
CA GLU A 21 -1.65 -0.12 -16.78
C GLU A 21 -3.09 0.16 -16.30
N THR A 22 -3.26 0.67 -15.08
CA THR A 22 -4.57 1.10 -14.56
C THR A 22 -5.16 2.23 -15.41
N VAL A 23 -4.37 3.25 -15.71
CA VAL A 23 -4.80 4.35 -16.61
C VAL A 23 -5.20 3.83 -17.98
N LYS A 24 -4.43 2.92 -18.58
CA LYS A 24 -4.79 2.30 -19.87
C LYS A 24 -6.12 1.55 -19.80
N LYS A 25 -6.35 0.77 -18.74
CA LYS A 25 -7.63 0.05 -18.55
C LYS A 25 -8.81 1.01 -18.46
N ILE A 26 -8.71 2.07 -17.65
CA ILE A 26 -9.77 3.08 -17.49
C ILE A 26 -10.00 3.83 -18.81
N ALA A 27 -8.94 4.28 -19.49
CA ALA A 27 -9.04 4.96 -20.77
C ALA A 27 -9.69 4.06 -21.84
N GLY A 28 -9.41 2.75 -21.81
CA GLY A 28 -10.07 1.77 -22.68
C GLY A 28 -11.57 1.73 -22.47
N LYS A 29 -12.05 1.72 -21.23
CA LYS A 29 -13.49 1.77 -20.90
C LYS A 29 -14.14 3.06 -21.40
N VAL A 30 -13.47 4.20 -21.22
CA VAL A 30 -13.95 5.49 -21.75
C VAL A 30 -14.06 5.45 -23.28
N LYS A 31 -13.02 4.97 -23.96
CA LYS A 31 -13.01 4.85 -25.42
C LYS A 31 -14.14 3.97 -25.96
N ASN A 32 -14.49 2.91 -25.22
CA ASN A 32 -15.56 1.99 -25.60
C ASN A 32 -16.99 2.52 -25.26
N GLY A 33 -17.09 3.69 -24.61
CA GLY A 33 -18.36 4.24 -24.16
C GLY A 33 -18.96 3.54 -22.92
N GLU A 34 -18.13 2.73 -22.22
CA GLU A 34 -18.53 2.02 -20.99
C GLU A 34 -18.43 2.91 -19.75
N LEU A 35 -17.75 4.05 -19.85
CA LEU A 35 -17.46 4.97 -18.76
C LEU A 35 -17.37 6.40 -19.29
N ASN A 36 -17.95 7.38 -18.56
CA ASN A 36 -17.70 8.79 -18.79
C ASN A 36 -16.47 9.26 -18.02
N PRO A 37 -15.62 10.16 -18.58
CA PRO A 37 -14.47 10.68 -17.86
C PRO A 37 -14.80 11.32 -16.52
N GLU A 38 -15.96 11.96 -16.39
CA GLU A 38 -16.45 12.63 -15.18
C GLU A 38 -16.78 11.67 -14.04
N ASP A 39 -17.02 10.40 -14.34
CA ASP A 39 -17.33 9.34 -13.35
C ASP A 39 -16.06 8.71 -12.76
N ILE A 40 -14.86 9.08 -13.29
CA ILE A 40 -13.59 8.56 -12.79
C ILE A 40 -13.31 9.15 -11.40
N ASN A 41 -13.14 8.28 -10.41
CA ASN A 41 -12.87 8.64 -9.02
C ASN A 41 -11.82 7.72 -8.39
N GLU A 42 -11.38 8.04 -7.16
CA GLU A 42 -10.35 7.27 -6.45
C GLU A 42 -10.72 5.79 -6.31
N LYS A 43 -11.98 5.49 -5.99
CA LYS A 43 -12.44 4.11 -5.86
C LYS A 43 -12.27 3.35 -7.17
N MET A 44 -12.58 3.96 -8.30
CA MET A 44 -12.40 3.32 -9.60
C MET A 44 -10.93 3.04 -9.91
N VAL A 45 -10.02 3.93 -9.51
CA VAL A 45 -8.58 3.66 -9.61
C VAL A 45 -8.22 2.44 -8.78
N CYS A 46 -8.60 2.40 -7.49
CA CYS A 46 -8.37 1.27 -6.60
C CYS A 46 -8.89 -0.06 -7.18
N ASP A 47 -10.12 -0.06 -7.70
CA ASP A 47 -10.77 -1.26 -8.27
C ASP A 47 -10.05 -1.78 -9.54
N ASN A 48 -9.21 -0.99 -10.18
CA ASN A 48 -8.46 -1.37 -11.38
C ASN A 48 -6.97 -1.61 -11.13
N LEU A 49 -6.47 -1.39 -9.90
CA LEU A 49 -5.10 -1.76 -9.51
C LEU A 49 -4.91 -3.28 -9.49
N ALA A 50 -3.67 -3.74 -9.59
CA ALA A 50 -3.32 -5.16 -9.46
C ALA A 50 -3.61 -5.70 -8.05
N THR A 51 -3.69 -4.80 -7.06
CA THR A 51 -3.95 -5.09 -5.64
C THR A 51 -5.42 -4.96 -5.23
N SER A 52 -6.35 -4.76 -6.19
CA SER A 52 -7.78 -4.51 -5.92
C SER A 52 -8.50 -5.59 -5.10
N TYR A 53 -7.90 -6.80 -4.99
CA TYR A 53 -8.45 -7.93 -4.24
C TYR A 53 -8.07 -7.93 -2.75
N MET A 54 -7.23 -7.00 -2.30
CA MET A 54 -6.76 -6.90 -0.92
C MET A 54 -6.82 -5.45 -0.42
N PRO A 55 -6.90 -5.21 0.91
CA PRO A 55 -6.86 -3.86 1.47
C PRO A 55 -5.47 -3.21 1.27
N ASP A 56 -5.44 -1.89 1.31
CA ASP A 56 -4.19 -1.15 1.34
C ASP A 56 -3.38 -1.48 2.62
N PRO A 57 -2.05 -1.54 2.53
CA PRO A 57 -1.20 -1.89 3.65
C PRO A 57 -1.24 -0.80 4.73
N GLU A 58 -1.40 -1.21 5.98
CA GLU A 58 -1.36 -0.30 7.12
C GLU A 58 0.07 -0.04 7.61
N LEU A 59 0.98 -0.99 7.41
CA LEU A 59 2.39 -0.92 7.80
C LEU A 59 3.29 -1.39 6.68
N LEU A 60 4.25 -0.54 6.28
CA LEU A 60 5.38 -0.91 5.43
C LEU A 60 6.62 -1.09 6.31
N ILE A 61 7.23 -2.26 6.25
CA ILE A 61 8.54 -2.52 6.88
C ILE A 61 9.60 -2.59 5.79
N ARG A 62 10.64 -1.75 5.89
CA ARG A 62 11.79 -1.81 5.00
C ARG A 62 13.06 -2.10 5.75
N THR A 63 13.76 -3.13 5.31
CA THR A 63 15.05 -3.58 5.84
C THR A 63 16.24 -2.87 5.15
N SER A 64 17.46 -3.21 5.55
CA SER A 64 18.74 -2.77 4.95
C SER A 64 19.10 -1.30 5.19
N GLY A 65 18.47 -0.60 6.12
CA GLY A 65 18.75 0.80 6.44
C GLY A 65 18.37 1.81 5.35
N GLU A 66 17.64 1.38 4.35
CA GLU A 66 17.22 2.19 3.22
C GLU A 66 15.92 2.95 3.53
N ILE A 67 15.96 4.28 3.48
CA ILE A 67 14.81 5.14 3.80
C ILE A 67 14.19 5.64 2.48
N ARG A 68 13.53 4.72 1.76
CA ARG A 68 12.81 4.98 0.52
C ARG A 68 11.87 3.83 0.18
N ILE A 69 10.80 4.08 -0.57
CA ILE A 69 9.82 3.06 -0.99
C ILE A 69 10.18 2.39 -2.33
N SER A 70 11.14 2.94 -3.08
CA SER A 70 11.68 2.37 -4.32
C SER A 70 10.61 1.92 -5.33
N ASN A 71 9.63 2.79 -5.58
CA ASN A 71 8.57 2.52 -6.56
C ASN A 71 7.67 1.32 -6.19
N PHE A 72 7.55 1.02 -4.89
CA PHE A 72 6.71 -0.06 -4.39
C PHE A 72 5.39 0.51 -3.89
N LEU A 73 4.25 -0.02 -4.35
CA LEU A 73 2.87 0.30 -3.92
C LEU A 73 2.58 1.81 -3.78
N LEU A 74 2.90 2.61 -4.83
CA LEU A 74 2.85 4.09 -4.76
C LEU A 74 1.48 4.64 -4.38
N TRP A 75 0.40 4.04 -4.86
CA TRP A 75 -0.97 4.45 -4.55
C TRP A 75 -1.38 3.98 -3.16
N GLN A 76 -1.15 2.70 -2.89
CA GLN A 76 -1.64 2.00 -1.71
C GLN A 76 -0.95 2.45 -0.41
N LEU A 77 0.29 2.99 -0.49
CA LEU A 77 1.05 3.45 0.67
C LEU A 77 0.70 4.86 1.12
N ALA A 78 -0.29 5.50 0.51
CA ALA A 78 -0.63 6.92 0.77
C ALA A 78 -0.87 7.24 2.27
N TYR A 79 -1.40 6.28 3.03
CA TYR A 79 -1.68 6.42 4.46
C TYR A 79 -1.03 5.32 5.31
N SER A 80 -0.07 4.59 4.75
CA SER A 80 0.66 3.55 5.47
C SER A 80 1.64 4.14 6.47
N GLU A 81 1.78 3.51 7.61
CA GLU A 81 2.90 3.77 8.52
C GLU A 81 4.18 3.13 7.98
N LEU A 82 5.29 3.83 8.13
CA LEU A 82 6.57 3.39 7.60
C LEU A 82 7.51 3.02 8.74
N TYR A 83 8.06 1.81 8.71
CA TYR A 83 9.06 1.33 9.66
C TYR A 83 10.33 0.94 8.92
N PHE A 84 11.46 1.57 9.28
CA PHE A 84 12.76 1.33 8.65
C PHE A 84 13.72 0.69 9.66
N THR A 85 14.32 -0.45 9.29
CA THR A 85 15.33 -1.11 10.11
C THR A 85 16.65 -1.26 9.36
N LYS A 86 17.77 -1.18 10.09
CA LYS A 86 19.12 -1.38 9.54
C LYS A 86 19.44 -2.86 9.29
N LYS A 87 18.66 -3.78 9.85
CA LYS A 87 18.86 -5.22 9.63
C LYS A 87 18.69 -5.58 8.17
N TYR A 88 19.48 -6.48 7.68
CA TYR A 88 19.29 -7.07 6.35
C TYR A 88 18.17 -8.11 6.38
N TRP A 89 17.56 -8.34 5.22
CA TRP A 89 16.43 -9.26 5.11
C TRP A 89 16.69 -10.66 5.69
N PRO A 90 17.88 -11.31 5.46
CA PRO A 90 18.14 -12.62 6.03
C PRO A 90 18.22 -12.64 7.57
N ASP A 91 18.52 -11.49 8.19
CA ASP A 91 18.66 -11.35 9.64
C ASP A 91 17.39 -10.82 10.32
N PHE A 92 16.36 -10.52 9.53
CA PHE A 92 15.07 -10.01 10.04
C PHE A 92 14.27 -11.16 10.64
N SER A 93 14.17 -11.16 11.96
CA SER A 93 13.56 -12.23 12.75
C SER A 93 12.08 -11.98 13.07
N LYS A 94 11.47 -12.94 13.73
CA LYS A 94 10.12 -12.80 14.29
C LYS A 94 10.07 -11.69 15.36
N GLU A 95 11.09 -11.56 16.15
CA GLU A 95 11.24 -10.53 17.18
C GLU A 95 11.25 -9.13 16.57
N ASP A 96 11.96 -8.95 15.44
CA ASP A 96 11.98 -7.68 14.70
C ASP A 96 10.61 -7.32 14.13
N LEU A 97 9.86 -8.31 13.67
CA LEU A 97 8.47 -8.10 13.24
C LEU A 97 7.60 -7.63 14.42
N TYR A 98 7.76 -8.21 15.59
CA TYR A 98 7.01 -7.80 16.78
C TYR A 98 7.38 -6.38 17.21
N GLU A 99 8.66 -6.00 17.16
CA GLU A 99 9.10 -4.62 17.42
C GLU A 99 8.43 -3.64 16.46
N ALA A 100 8.41 -3.94 15.17
CA ALA A 100 7.75 -3.11 14.16
C ALA A 100 6.23 -2.96 14.41
N ILE A 101 5.57 -4.04 14.84
CA ILE A 101 4.13 -4.02 15.17
C ILE A 101 3.89 -3.21 16.45
N ILE A 102 4.72 -3.34 17.48
CA ILE A 102 4.62 -2.56 18.73
C ILE A 102 4.83 -1.07 18.43
N ASP A 103 5.83 -0.72 17.63
CA ASP A 103 6.05 0.65 17.20
C ASP A 103 4.82 1.20 16.46
N TYR A 104 4.28 0.45 15.49
CA TYR A 104 3.06 0.81 14.78
C TYR A 104 1.88 1.05 15.74
N GLN A 105 1.66 0.17 16.71
CA GLN A 105 0.57 0.29 17.68
C GLN A 105 0.70 1.50 18.61
N SER A 106 1.93 2.01 18.81
CA SER A 106 2.19 3.19 19.63
C SER A 106 1.90 4.51 18.91
N ARG A 107 1.71 4.48 17.59
CA ARG A 107 1.51 5.68 16.75
C ARG A 107 0.04 6.11 16.72
N GLU A 108 -0.19 7.42 16.71
CA GLU A 108 -1.50 8.00 16.47
C GLU A 108 -1.74 8.15 14.95
N ARG A 109 -2.66 7.37 14.40
CA ARG A 109 -3.03 7.44 12.97
C ARG A 109 -4.02 8.58 12.74
N ARG A 110 -3.61 9.61 12.03
CA ARG A 110 -4.38 10.86 11.86
C ARG A 110 -5.14 10.96 10.53
N PHE A 111 -4.76 10.23 9.50
CA PHE A 111 -5.39 10.28 8.16
C PHE A 111 -5.61 11.71 7.64
N GLY A 112 -4.60 12.57 7.79
CA GLY A 112 -4.68 13.99 7.43
C GLY A 112 -5.45 14.89 8.40
N LYS A 113 -5.94 14.36 9.55
CA LYS A 113 -6.62 15.13 10.59
C LYS A 113 -5.66 15.59 11.70
N THR A 114 -6.07 16.55 12.51
CA THR A 114 -5.34 16.90 13.75
C THR A 114 -5.75 15.94 14.89
N SER A 115 -4.90 15.81 15.93
CA SER A 115 -5.21 14.99 17.12
C SER A 115 -6.52 15.41 17.80
N GLU A 116 -6.90 16.69 17.74
CA GLU A 116 -8.16 17.20 18.28
C GLU A 116 -9.38 16.76 17.48
N GLN A 117 -9.23 16.56 16.18
CA GLN A 117 -10.30 16.08 15.29
C GLN A 117 -10.57 14.58 15.41
N LEU A 118 -9.66 13.81 16.01
CA LEU A 118 -9.82 12.38 16.26
C LEU A 118 -10.59 12.09 17.55
N LYS A 119 -10.70 13.07 18.47
CA LYS A 119 -11.34 12.92 19.78
C LYS A 119 -12.84 13.22 19.78
N LYS A 120 -13.48 13.24 18.61
CA LYS A 120 -14.94 13.44 18.49
C LYS A 120 -15.68 12.16 18.26
#